data_9a0dbb1d34e17f86ce8f2e3b57a920d9
#
_entry.id   9a0dbb1d34e17f86ce8f2e3b57a920d9
#
_cell.length_a   1.000
_cell.length_b   1.000
_cell.length_c   1.000
_cell.angle_alpha   90.00
_cell.angle_beta   90.00
_cell.angle_gamma   90.00
#
_symmetry.space_group_name_H-M   'P 1'
#
loop_
_entity.id
_entity.type
_entity.pdbx_description
1 polymer ?
#
loop_
_entity_poly.entity_id
_entity_poly.type
_entity_poly.pdbx_seq_one_letter_code
_entity_poly.pdbx_strand_id
1 'polypeptide(L)'
;KLFFVKVGAVSGADQIFTNEKFGNMEFVCSSTKKTKKTKKMIYGIYGKTCKYLIQNKEILLTRKIKKFNENNWWQWGRDYYKSDLERIYVNTKTRNKNPFFINDCKAYDGSILAIFPKFKCDKKLLQEICDKLNEIDWEELGFVCDGRFLFSQRSLENCLLNENFKDFLKFS
;
A
#
# COMPACT_ATOMS: atom_id res chain seq x y z
N LYS A 1 -3.74 -19.84 -9.20
CA LYS A 1 -3.34 -18.56 -8.55
C LYS A 1 -4.60 -17.77 -8.22
N LEU A 2 -4.86 -17.56 -6.94
CA LEU A 2 -6.07 -16.87 -6.47
C LEU A 2 -5.87 -15.36 -6.34
N PHE A 3 -4.66 -14.93 -5.99
CA PHE A 3 -4.36 -13.53 -5.69
C PHE A 3 -3.02 -13.11 -6.27
N PHE A 4 -2.87 -11.80 -6.49
CA PHE A 4 -1.56 -11.19 -6.64
C PHE A 4 -1.44 -10.01 -5.68
N VAL A 5 -0.21 -9.64 -5.33
CA VAL A 5 0.09 -8.62 -4.32
C VAL A 5 0.96 -7.53 -4.94
N LYS A 6 0.63 -6.28 -4.67
CA LYS A 6 1.41 -5.13 -5.12
C LYS A 6 1.67 -4.17 -3.97
N VAL A 7 2.92 -3.74 -3.83
CA VAL A 7 3.30 -2.71 -2.87
C VAL A 7 2.97 -1.32 -3.41
N GLY A 8 2.71 -0.36 -2.52
CA GLY A 8 2.28 0.98 -2.89
C GLY A 8 3.40 1.90 -3.38
N ALA A 9 3.01 3.14 -3.64
CA ALA A 9 3.88 4.16 -4.18
C ALA A 9 4.86 4.71 -3.13
N VAL A 10 6.08 5.03 -3.55
CA VAL A 10 7.13 5.59 -2.71
C VAL A 10 7.58 6.92 -3.27
N SER A 11 7.39 7.99 -2.52
CA SER A 11 7.83 9.33 -2.92
C SER A 11 9.34 9.53 -2.68
N GLY A 12 9.86 8.93 -1.62
CA GLY A 12 11.23 9.14 -1.15
C GLY A 12 11.40 10.41 -0.31
N ALA A 13 10.36 11.21 -0.15
CA ALA A 13 10.35 12.43 0.65
C ALA A 13 8.94 12.73 1.14
N ASP A 14 8.37 11.82 1.93
CA ASP A 14 6.97 11.90 2.39
C ASP A 14 6.69 13.18 3.17
N GLN A 15 7.66 13.70 3.93
CA GLN A 15 7.50 14.95 4.67
C GLN A 15 7.28 16.17 3.75
N ILE A 16 7.71 16.08 2.49
CA ILE A 16 7.49 17.15 1.49
C ILE A 16 6.18 16.90 0.74
N PHE A 17 5.98 15.66 0.24
CA PHE A 17 4.84 15.32 -0.61
C PHE A 17 3.52 15.16 0.16
N THR A 18 3.56 14.88 1.47
CA THR A 18 2.36 14.85 2.31
C THR A 18 2.04 16.28 2.74
N ASN A 19 0.94 16.83 2.23
CA ASN A 19 0.61 18.24 2.47
C ASN A 19 -0.88 18.48 2.31
N GLU A 20 -1.53 18.96 3.38
CA GLU A 20 -2.98 19.23 3.36
C GLU A 20 -3.33 20.41 2.44
N LYS A 21 -2.46 21.40 2.33
CA LYS A 21 -2.73 22.59 1.52
C LYS A 21 -2.53 22.35 0.03
N PHE A 22 -1.44 21.69 -0.36
CA PHE A 22 -1.04 21.52 -1.75
C PHE A 22 -1.29 20.12 -2.29
N GLY A 23 -1.67 19.18 -1.43
CA GLY A 23 -2.00 17.83 -1.85
C GLY A 23 -3.19 17.82 -2.82
N ASN A 24 -3.11 16.98 -3.81
CA ASN A 24 -4.12 16.83 -4.85
C ASN A 24 -4.75 15.44 -4.87
N MET A 25 -4.25 14.50 -4.09
CA MET A 25 -4.72 13.11 -4.12
C MET A 25 -4.60 12.44 -2.75
N GLU A 26 -5.63 11.68 -2.40
CA GLU A 26 -5.66 10.92 -1.15
C GLU A 26 -4.99 9.55 -1.35
N PHE A 27 -4.25 9.11 -0.32
CA PHE A 27 -3.56 7.83 -0.29
C PHE A 27 -3.88 7.06 0.98
N VAL A 28 -4.13 5.76 0.83
CA VAL A 28 -4.14 4.82 1.95
C VAL A 28 -2.72 4.74 2.50
N CYS A 29 -2.56 4.81 3.82
CA CYS A 29 -1.27 4.82 4.49
C CYS A 29 -1.30 3.98 5.78
N SER A 30 -0.18 3.93 6.48
CA SER A 30 -0.02 3.10 7.68
C SER A 30 -1.01 3.40 8.81
N SER A 31 -1.55 4.62 8.88
CA SER A 31 -2.55 4.99 9.88
C SER A 31 -4.00 4.74 9.46
N THR A 32 -4.26 4.41 8.20
CA THR A 32 -5.61 4.30 7.65
C THR A 32 -6.44 3.21 8.33
N LYS A 33 -5.85 2.05 8.59
CA LYS A 33 -6.53 0.94 9.29
C LYS A 33 -7.10 1.40 10.63
N LYS A 34 -6.31 2.13 11.40
CA LYS A 34 -6.69 2.59 12.74
C LYS A 34 -7.64 3.79 12.72
N THR A 35 -7.35 4.79 11.89
CA THR A 35 -8.05 6.08 11.90
C THR A 35 -9.19 6.15 10.90
N LYS A 36 -9.25 5.25 9.93
CA LYS A 36 -10.13 5.27 8.76
C LYS A 36 -9.87 6.45 7.82
N LYS A 37 -8.81 7.22 8.07
CA LYS A 37 -8.44 8.40 7.28
C LYS A 37 -7.27 8.10 6.34
N THR A 38 -7.36 8.65 5.14
CA THR A 38 -6.28 8.68 4.15
C THR A 38 -5.42 9.93 4.39
N LYS A 39 -4.26 9.98 3.76
CA LYS A 39 -3.41 11.18 3.80
C LYS A 39 -3.40 11.86 2.43
N LYS A 40 -3.34 13.19 2.44
CA LYS A 40 -3.33 14.00 1.24
C LYS A 40 -1.91 14.27 0.78
N MET A 41 -1.61 13.93 -0.47
CA MET A 41 -0.26 14.04 -1.03
C MET A 41 -0.26 14.77 -2.36
N ILE A 42 0.89 15.32 -2.69
CA ILE A 42 1.16 15.91 -4.02
C ILE A 42 1.61 14.77 -4.93
N TYR A 43 0.79 14.43 -5.90
CA TYR A 43 1.05 13.31 -6.82
C TYR A 43 0.83 13.70 -8.26
N GLY A 44 1.78 13.36 -9.14
CA GLY A 44 1.65 13.57 -10.57
C GLY A 44 1.66 15.03 -11.00
N ILE A 45 2.15 15.94 -10.17
CA ILE A 45 2.25 17.37 -10.46
C ILE A 45 3.61 17.66 -11.10
N TYR A 46 3.59 18.40 -12.21
CA TYR A 46 4.80 18.87 -12.86
C TYR A 46 5.50 19.89 -11.95
N GLY A 47 6.74 19.59 -11.53
CA GLY A 47 7.42 20.35 -10.49
C GLY A 47 7.64 21.82 -10.81
N LYS A 48 7.85 22.16 -12.09
CA LYS A 48 8.08 23.54 -12.51
C LYS A 48 6.83 24.42 -12.40
N THR A 49 5.66 23.86 -12.20
CA THR A 49 4.40 24.60 -12.03
C THR A 49 3.97 24.74 -10.58
N CYS A 50 4.71 24.17 -9.63
CA CYS A 50 4.35 24.17 -8.22
C CYS A 50 5.46 24.87 -7.40
N LYS A 51 5.17 26.08 -6.91
CA LYS A 51 6.14 26.87 -6.11
C LYS A 51 6.64 26.11 -4.88
N TYR A 52 5.75 25.38 -4.20
CA TYR A 52 6.12 24.59 -3.03
C TYR A 52 7.14 23.51 -3.38
N LEU A 53 6.97 22.80 -4.48
CA LEU A 53 7.94 21.80 -4.94
C LEU A 53 9.25 22.44 -5.35
N ILE A 54 9.21 23.59 -6.04
CA ILE A 54 10.42 24.34 -6.44
C ILE A 54 11.23 24.74 -5.21
N GLN A 55 10.58 25.19 -4.13
CA GLN A 55 11.24 25.54 -2.88
C GLN A 55 11.96 24.36 -2.23
N ASN A 56 11.52 23.14 -2.49
CA ASN A 56 12.09 21.91 -1.95
C ASN A 56 12.93 21.13 -2.96
N LYS A 57 13.22 21.70 -4.13
CA LYS A 57 13.92 21.03 -5.23
C LYS A 57 15.27 20.45 -4.82
N GLU A 58 16.08 21.17 -4.05
CA GLU A 58 17.39 20.69 -3.63
C GLU A 58 17.30 19.41 -2.80
N ILE A 59 16.35 19.37 -1.86
CA ILE A 59 16.09 18.19 -1.04
C ILE A 59 15.62 17.03 -1.93
N LEU A 60 14.70 17.31 -2.86
CA LEU A 60 14.16 16.29 -3.77
C LEU A 60 15.23 15.71 -4.68
N LEU A 61 16.20 16.50 -5.11
CA LEU A 61 17.34 16.03 -5.91
C LEU A 61 18.26 15.07 -5.13
N THR A 62 18.30 15.16 -3.80
CA THR A 62 19.19 14.34 -2.96
C THR A 62 18.60 12.99 -2.56
N ARG A 63 17.37 12.69 -2.95
CA ARG A 63 16.74 11.40 -2.63
C ARG A 63 17.52 10.23 -3.22
N LYS A 64 17.64 9.15 -2.43
CA LYS A 64 18.49 7.99 -2.78
C LYS A 64 17.74 6.81 -3.38
N ILE A 65 16.42 6.84 -3.44
CA ILE A 65 15.61 5.71 -3.92
C ILE A 65 15.79 5.43 -5.42
N LYS A 66 16.14 6.44 -6.18
CA LYS A 66 16.60 6.35 -7.57
C LYS A 66 17.37 7.62 -7.90
N LYS A 67 17.99 7.65 -9.09
CA LYS A 67 18.71 8.85 -9.54
C LYS A 67 17.76 9.93 -10.01
N PHE A 68 17.84 11.12 -9.39
CA PHE A 68 17.07 12.30 -9.77
C PHE A 68 17.97 13.36 -10.38
N ASN A 69 17.42 14.14 -11.32
CA ASN A 69 18.11 15.20 -12.05
C ASN A 69 17.13 16.32 -12.39
N GLU A 70 17.56 17.30 -13.18
CA GLU A 70 16.75 18.45 -13.59
C GLU A 70 15.48 18.08 -14.37
N ASN A 71 15.41 16.88 -14.94
CA ASN A 71 14.29 16.43 -15.74
C ASN A 71 13.27 15.58 -15.01
N ASN A 72 13.53 15.21 -13.74
CA ASN A 72 12.65 14.29 -13.00
C ASN A 72 12.57 14.54 -11.50
N TRP A 73 13.19 15.57 -10.98
CA TRP A 73 13.30 15.83 -9.52
C TRP A 73 11.96 15.92 -8.80
N TRP A 74 10.85 16.21 -9.48
CA TRP A 74 9.50 16.27 -8.90
C TRP A 74 8.80 14.92 -8.89
N GLN A 75 9.33 13.94 -9.58
CA GLN A 75 8.71 12.61 -9.68
C GLN A 75 8.91 11.79 -8.40
N TRP A 76 8.00 10.85 -8.18
CA TRP A 76 8.16 9.88 -7.10
C TRP A 76 9.16 8.78 -7.49
N GLY A 77 9.68 8.06 -6.48
CA GLY A 77 10.62 6.96 -6.71
C GLY A 77 9.96 5.74 -7.34
N ARG A 78 8.74 5.43 -6.92
CA ARG A 78 7.96 4.30 -7.43
C ARG A 78 6.48 4.64 -7.40
N ASP A 79 5.76 4.19 -8.43
CA ASP A 79 4.30 4.33 -8.49
C ASP A 79 3.60 3.11 -7.88
N TYR A 80 2.31 3.24 -7.57
CA TYR A 80 1.47 2.12 -7.18
C TYR A 80 0.85 1.47 -8.42
N TYR A 81 0.37 0.22 -8.26
CA TYR A 81 -0.35 -0.48 -9.32
C TYR A 81 -1.73 0.14 -9.50
N LYS A 82 -1.95 0.81 -10.63
CA LYS A 82 -3.21 1.48 -10.97
C LYS A 82 -4.21 0.48 -11.51
N SER A 83 -5.31 0.31 -10.80
CA SER A 83 -6.36 -0.63 -11.17
C SER A 83 -7.67 -0.25 -10.47
N ASP A 84 -8.78 -0.53 -11.11
CA ASP A 84 -10.12 -0.41 -10.51
C ASP A 84 -10.57 -1.71 -9.83
N LEU A 85 -9.74 -2.75 -9.86
CA LEU A 85 -10.05 -4.03 -9.21
C LEU A 85 -10.26 -3.87 -7.70
N GLU A 86 -11.18 -4.64 -7.18
CA GLU A 86 -11.36 -4.77 -5.73
C GLU A 86 -10.09 -5.30 -5.08
N ARG A 87 -9.80 -4.84 -3.87
CA ARG A 87 -8.58 -5.18 -3.16
C ARG A 87 -8.74 -5.18 -1.65
N ILE A 88 -7.85 -5.91 -1.02
CA ILE A 88 -7.69 -5.90 0.43
C ILE A 88 -6.33 -5.28 0.73
N TYR A 89 -6.28 -4.38 1.70
CA TYR A 89 -5.05 -3.73 2.13
C TYR A 89 -4.50 -4.35 3.42
N VAL A 90 -3.19 -4.28 3.57
CA VAL A 90 -2.50 -4.62 4.80
C VAL A 90 -1.25 -3.75 4.95
N ASN A 91 -0.96 -3.30 6.17
CA ASN A 91 0.29 -2.60 6.45
C ASN A 91 1.47 -3.57 6.32
N THR A 92 2.59 -3.12 5.78
CA THR A 92 3.81 -3.94 5.70
C THR A 92 4.36 -4.29 7.07
N LYS A 93 4.14 -3.41 8.06
CA LYS A 93 4.55 -3.60 9.45
C LYS A 93 3.40 -3.19 10.36
N THR A 94 2.99 -4.07 11.26
CA THR A 94 1.88 -3.75 12.17
C THR A 94 1.88 -4.64 13.41
N ARG A 95 1.40 -4.09 14.53
CA ARG A 95 1.10 -4.84 15.76
C ARG A 95 -0.39 -5.17 15.87
N ASN A 96 -1.20 -4.74 14.93
CA ASN A 96 -2.63 -5.02 14.91
C ASN A 96 -2.86 -6.50 14.59
N LYS A 97 -3.59 -7.21 15.45
CA LYS A 97 -3.87 -8.64 15.28
C LYS A 97 -4.89 -8.94 14.18
N ASN A 98 -5.65 -7.94 13.75
CA ASN A 98 -6.56 -8.02 12.60
C ASN A 98 -6.07 -7.03 11.53
N PRO A 99 -4.93 -7.32 10.86
CA PRO A 99 -4.22 -6.31 10.08
C PRO A 99 -4.84 -5.99 8.71
N PHE A 100 -5.66 -6.89 8.18
CA PHE A 100 -6.25 -6.73 6.83
C PHE A 100 -7.49 -5.85 6.88
N PHE A 101 -7.63 -4.97 5.90
CA PHE A 101 -8.75 -4.04 5.83
C PHE A 101 -9.12 -3.68 4.40
N ILE A 102 -10.31 -3.12 4.22
CA ILE A 102 -10.83 -2.62 2.96
C ILE A 102 -10.99 -1.10 3.07
N ASN A 103 -10.69 -0.40 1.99
CA ASN A 103 -10.89 1.03 1.87
C ASN A 103 -11.20 1.37 0.41
N ASP A 104 -12.11 2.32 0.19
CA ASP A 104 -12.53 2.70 -1.16
C ASP A 104 -11.46 3.49 -1.93
N CYS A 105 -10.48 4.06 -1.25
CA CYS A 105 -9.38 4.78 -1.88
C CYS A 105 -8.48 3.79 -2.63
N LYS A 106 -8.24 4.06 -3.91
CA LYS A 106 -7.49 3.16 -4.79
C LYS A 106 -5.99 3.46 -4.84
N ALA A 107 -5.57 4.64 -4.42
CA ALA A 107 -4.17 5.01 -4.29
C ALA A 107 -3.66 4.65 -2.89
N TYR A 108 -2.44 4.11 -2.81
CA TYR A 108 -1.86 3.68 -1.55
C TYR A 108 -0.34 3.84 -1.59
N ASP A 109 0.24 4.14 -0.44
CA ASP A 109 1.68 4.38 -0.32
C ASP A 109 2.48 3.10 -0.06
N GLY A 110 3.80 3.22 -0.04
CA GLY A 110 4.73 2.10 0.11
C GLY A 110 4.71 1.41 1.47
N SER A 111 4.00 1.93 2.46
CA SER A 111 3.77 1.25 3.74
C SER A 111 2.64 0.22 3.66
N ILE A 112 1.95 0.13 2.53
CA ILE A 112 0.76 -0.69 2.31
C ILE A 112 1.00 -1.68 1.19
N LEU A 113 0.49 -2.89 1.37
CA LEU A 113 0.35 -3.90 0.32
C LEU A 113 -1.12 -4.00 -0.07
N ALA A 114 -1.40 -4.12 -1.36
CA ALA A 114 -2.72 -4.41 -1.88
C ALA A 114 -2.78 -5.85 -2.40
N ILE A 115 -3.78 -6.59 -1.97
CA ILE A 115 -4.05 -7.98 -2.36
C ILE A 115 -5.22 -7.95 -3.32
N PHE A 116 -4.98 -8.40 -4.56
CA PHE A 116 -5.99 -8.39 -5.63
C PHE A 116 -6.48 -9.81 -5.93
N PRO A 117 -7.78 -10.09 -5.78
CA PRO A 117 -8.35 -11.35 -6.26
C PRO A 117 -8.24 -11.44 -7.79
N LYS A 118 -7.87 -12.62 -8.30
CA LYS A 118 -7.81 -12.91 -9.74
C LYS A 118 -9.11 -13.48 -10.29
N PHE A 119 -10.17 -13.45 -9.51
CA PHE A 119 -11.50 -13.92 -9.86
C PHE A 119 -12.51 -12.79 -9.63
N LYS A 120 -13.70 -12.95 -10.19
CA LYS A 120 -14.77 -11.97 -10.01
C LYS A 120 -15.15 -11.91 -8.53
N CYS A 121 -15.00 -10.73 -7.95
CA CYS A 121 -15.19 -10.52 -6.51
C CYS A 121 -15.99 -9.24 -6.29
N ASP A 122 -17.21 -9.39 -5.72
CA ASP A 122 -17.96 -8.24 -5.28
C ASP A 122 -17.53 -7.79 -3.87
N LYS A 123 -18.08 -6.69 -3.39
CA LYS A 123 -17.70 -6.14 -2.07
C LYS A 123 -18.04 -7.08 -0.92
N LYS A 124 -19.13 -7.82 -1.02
CA LYS A 124 -19.53 -8.78 0.02
C LYS A 124 -18.53 -9.93 0.12
N LEU A 125 -18.17 -10.52 -1.01
CA LEU A 125 -17.17 -11.59 -1.05
C LEU A 125 -15.81 -11.06 -0.60
N LEU A 126 -15.44 -9.86 -1.00
CA LEU A 126 -14.19 -9.23 -0.58
C LEU A 126 -14.12 -9.09 0.95
N GLN A 127 -15.20 -8.67 1.58
CA GLN A 127 -15.27 -8.57 3.05
C GLN A 127 -15.15 -9.93 3.71
N GLU A 128 -15.79 -10.96 3.17
CA GLU A 128 -15.66 -12.33 3.66
C GLU A 128 -14.21 -12.82 3.60
N ILE A 129 -13.53 -12.56 2.48
CA ILE A 129 -12.11 -12.91 2.31
C ILE A 129 -11.25 -12.14 3.32
N CYS A 130 -11.50 -10.85 3.48
CA CYS A 130 -10.79 -10.02 4.44
C CYS A 130 -10.92 -10.55 5.87
N ASP A 131 -12.14 -10.91 6.28
CA ASP A 131 -12.41 -11.48 7.58
C ASP A 131 -11.68 -12.82 7.77
N LYS A 132 -11.67 -13.67 6.76
CA LYS A 132 -10.92 -14.94 6.77
C LYS A 132 -9.42 -14.72 6.90
N LEU A 133 -8.86 -13.74 6.20
CA LEU A 133 -7.44 -13.39 6.32
C LEU A 133 -7.09 -12.94 7.74
N ASN A 134 -7.98 -12.22 8.40
CA ASN A 134 -7.79 -11.78 9.78
C ASN A 134 -7.92 -12.92 10.80
N GLU A 135 -8.52 -14.06 10.44
CA GLU A 135 -8.64 -15.24 11.30
C GLU A 135 -7.39 -16.14 11.24
N ILE A 136 -6.54 -15.96 10.25
CA ILE A 136 -5.33 -16.79 10.06
C ILE A 136 -4.29 -16.46 11.12
N ASP A 137 -3.63 -17.49 11.65
CA ASP A 137 -2.48 -17.34 12.56
C ASP A 137 -1.21 -17.05 11.73
N TRP A 138 -0.98 -15.77 11.49
CA TRP A 138 0.18 -15.31 10.72
C TRP A 138 1.49 -15.48 11.47
N GLU A 139 1.45 -15.57 12.79
CA GLU A 139 2.63 -15.88 13.60
C GLU A 139 3.09 -17.31 13.32
N GLU A 140 2.17 -18.28 13.33
CA GLU A 140 2.46 -19.68 13.00
C GLU A 140 3.04 -19.81 11.58
N LEU A 141 2.55 -18.99 10.65
CA LEU A 141 3.04 -18.98 9.26
C LEU A 141 4.40 -18.27 9.08
N GLY A 142 4.97 -17.74 10.16
CA GLY A 142 6.32 -17.15 10.13
C GLY A 142 6.37 -15.66 9.77
N PHE A 143 5.26 -14.94 9.84
CA PHE A 143 5.19 -13.52 9.48
C PHE A 143 5.42 -12.57 10.66
N VAL A 144 5.96 -13.04 11.77
CA VAL A 144 6.23 -12.21 12.95
C VAL A 144 7.73 -12.02 13.15
N CYS A 145 8.13 -10.79 13.43
CA CYS A 145 9.49 -10.41 13.80
C CYS A 145 9.44 -9.27 14.83
N ASP A 146 10.16 -9.42 15.93
CA ASP A 146 10.21 -8.43 17.01
C ASP A 146 8.81 -8.05 17.56
N GLY A 147 7.91 -9.03 17.67
CA GLY A 147 6.57 -8.85 18.22
C GLY A 147 5.59 -8.13 17.31
N ARG A 148 5.90 -7.97 16.03
CA ARG A 148 5.01 -7.36 15.04
C ARG A 148 4.93 -8.20 13.77
N PHE A 149 3.84 -8.07 13.04
CA PHE A 149 3.72 -8.67 11.74
C PHE A 149 4.59 -7.92 10.71
N LEU A 150 5.30 -8.68 9.88
CA LEU A 150 6.06 -8.18 8.74
C LEU A 150 5.57 -8.88 7.48
N PHE A 151 5.04 -8.10 6.56
CA PHE A 151 4.60 -8.59 5.26
C PHE A 151 5.40 -7.92 4.16
N SER A 152 5.92 -8.71 3.22
CA SER A 152 6.49 -8.20 1.97
C SER A 152 5.61 -8.65 0.81
N GLN A 153 5.71 -7.96 -0.31
CA GLN A 153 4.97 -8.35 -1.51
C GLN A 153 5.25 -9.80 -1.87
N ARG A 154 6.51 -10.20 -1.91
CA ARG A 154 6.93 -11.54 -2.32
C ARG A 154 6.48 -12.61 -1.33
N SER A 155 6.71 -12.41 -0.05
CA SER A 155 6.39 -13.42 0.96
C SER A 155 4.87 -13.63 1.08
N LEU A 156 4.10 -12.55 1.05
CA LEU A 156 2.66 -12.61 1.14
C LEU A 156 2.06 -13.24 -0.12
N GLU A 157 2.50 -12.82 -1.30
CA GLU A 157 2.05 -13.38 -2.56
C GLU A 157 2.33 -14.89 -2.63
N ASN A 158 3.52 -15.33 -2.26
CA ASN A 158 3.87 -16.75 -2.25
C ASN A 158 2.97 -17.55 -1.30
N CYS A 159 2.67 -17.01 -0.13
CA CYS A 159 1.75 -17.63 0.82
C CYS A 159 0.34 -17.76 0.22
N LEU A 160 -0.18 -16.68 -0.36
CA LEU A 160 -1.53 -16.65 -0.92
C LEU A 160 -1.71 -17.46 -2.21
N LEU A 161 -0.61 -17.78 -2.89
CA LEU A 161 -0.61 -18.59 -4.09
C LEU A 161 -0.40 -20.07 -3.80
N ASN A 162 -0.08 -20.43 -2.57
CA ASN A 162 0.10 -21.82 -2.17
C ASN A 162 -1.23 -22.56 -2.29
N GLU A 163 -1.22 -23.75 -2.90
CA GLU A 163 -2.44 -24.54 -3.09
C GLU A 163 -3.12 -24.89 -1.76
N ASN A 164 -2.34 -25.08 -0.70
CA ASN A 164 -2.87 -25.34 0.63
C ASN A 164 -3.66 -24.13 1.18
N PHE A 165 -3.41 -22.93 0.68
CA PHE A 165 -4.12 -21.73 1.11
C PHE A 165 -5.60 -21.75 0.72
N LYS A 166 -5.97 -22.47 -0.33
CA LYS A 166 -7.39 -22.66 -0.71
C LYS A 166 -8.20 -23.24 0.44
N ASP A 167 -7.59 -24.10 1.25
CA ASP A 167 -8.26 -24.74 2.38
C ASP A 167 -8.56 -23.77 3.52
N PHE A 168 -7.72 -22.73 3.70
CA PHE A 168 -7.96 -21.67 4.68
C PHE A 168 -9.09 -20.71 4.27
N LEU A 169 -9.34 -20.60 2.96
CA LEU A 169 -10.38 -19.73 2.40
C LEU A 169 -11.68 -20.47 2.08
N LYS A 170 -11.89 -21.66 2.62
CA LYS A 170 -13.15 -22.37 2.42
C LYS A 170 -14.30 -21.55 3.00
N PHE A 171 -15.17 -21.12 2.12
CA PHE A 171 -16.44 -20.50 2.47
C PHE A 171 -17.43 -21.62 2.77
N SER A 172 -17.82 -21.70 4.01
CA SER A 172 -18.91 -22.62 4.41
C SER A 172 -20.25 -21.98 4.10
#